data_ee1734dee6378d2ffbbb030e7d11c2d6
#
_entry.id   ee1734dee6378d2ffbbb030e7d11c2d6
#
_cell.length_a   1.000
_cell.length_b   1.000
_cell.length_c   1.000
_cell.angle_alpha   90.00
_cell.angle_beta   90.00
_cell.angle_gamma   90.00
#
_symmetry.space_group_name_H-M   'P 1'
#
loop_
_entity.id
_entity.type
_entity.pdbx_description
1 polymer ?
#
loop_
_entity_poly.entity_id
_entity_poly.type
_entity_poly.pdbx_seq_one_letter_code
_entity_poly.pdbx_strand_id
1 'polypeptide(L)'
;MRNFALAVLFFTFFISTAAKAQTADTTKYILQNDVEVAKTEPGTHNGGGETIGFNFFAQAKNLKTIFRKRILKPGSSIGYHLQKEDEIYYVISGNGKMKMNGKVFSVKQGDAILTRPGSSHGIEPDAGNDLIILIAYEKK
;
A
#
# COMPACT_ATOMS: atom_id res chain seq x y z
N MET A 1 0.94 72.24 -22.45
CA MET A 1 0.92 71.43 -21.25
C MET A 1 1.05 69.96 -21.66
N ARG A 2 2.24 69.34 -21.47
CA ARG A 2 2.51 67.96 -21.94
C ARG A 2 2.49 67.03 -20.69
N ASN A 3 1.47 66.18 -20.64
CA ASN A 3 1.36 65.16 -19.57
C ASN A 3 2.32 63.99 -19.86
N PHE A 4 3.34 63.81 -19.01
CA PHE A 4 4.16 62.61 -19.02
C PHE A 4 3.50 61.54 -18.12
N ALA A 5 3.03 60.43 -18.72
CA ALA A 5 2.60 59.25 -17.99
C ALA A 5 3.82 58.41 -17.68
N LEU A 6 4.09 58.23 -16.39
CA LEU A 6 5.16 57.37 -15.89
C LEU A 6 4.62 55.93 -15.80
N ALA A 7 5.07 55.03 -16.70
CA ALA A 7 4.71 53.62 -16.66
C ALA A 7 5.70 52.94 -15.67
N VAL A 8 5.17 52.45 -14.53
CA VAL A 8 5.91 51.62 -13.59
C VAL A 8 5.80 50.16 -14.01
N LEU A 9 6.90 49.60 -14.50
CA LEU A 9 7.01 48.18 -14.84
C LEU A 9 7.30 47.40 -13.56
N PHE A 10 6.32 46.60 -13.09
CA PHE A 10 6.52 45.64 -12.03
C PHE A 10 7.18 44.39 -12.61
N PHE A 11 8.44 44.16 -12.30
CA PHE A 11 9.16 42.94 -12.63
C PHE A 11 8.89 41.92 -11.50
N THR A 12 8.00 40.98 -11.70
CA THR A 12 7.79 39.85 -10.79
C THR A 12 8.89 38.82 -10.99
N PHE A 13 9.80 38.75 -10.04
CA PHE A 13 10.82 37.69 -10.01
C PHE A 13 10.18 36.41 -9.54
N PHE A 14 9.93 35.46 -10.45
CA PHE A 14 9.58 34.08 -10.11
C PHE A 14 10.86 33.35 -9.63
N ILE A 15 11.03 33.20 -8.32
CA ILE A 15 12.06 32.32 -7.78
C ILE A 15 11.53 30.88 -7.90
N SER A 16 11.95 30.18 -8.95
CA SER A 16 11.75 28.73 -9.08
C SER A 16 12.71 28.03 -8.11
N THR A 17 12.20 27.60 -6.96
CA THR A 17 12.93 26.67 -6.09
C THR A 17 12.87 25.29 -6.71
N ALA A 18 13.89 24.93 -7.49
CA ALA A 18 14.09 23.54 -7.89
C ALA A 18 14.37 22.72 -6.63
N ALA A 19 13.39 21.94 -6.19
CA ALA A 19 13.61 20.94 -5.17
C ALA A 19 14.63 19.94 -5.74
N LYS A 20 15.85 19.95 -5.20
CA LYS A 20 16.86 18.91 -5.48
C LYS A 20 16.29 17.61 -4.94
N ALA A 21 15.82 16.72 -5.83
CA ALA A 21 15.59 15.34 -5.46
C ALA A 21 16.91 14.78 -4.92
N GLN A 22 16.93 14.48 -3.62
CA GLN A 22 18.05 13.83 -2.98
C GLN A 22 18.17 12.43 -3.60
N THR A 23 19.19 12.21 -4.41
CA THR A 23 19.52 10.86 -4.90
C THR A 23 20.02 10.06 -3.69
N ALA A 24 19.11 9.31 -3.06
CA ALA A 24 19.48 8.36 -2.02
C ALA A 24 20.53 7.38 -2.58
N ASP A 25 21.57 7.09 -1.80
CA ASP A 25 22.52 6.02 -2.13
C ASP A 25 21.77 4.67 -2.07
N THR A 26 21.18 4.29 -3.22
CA THR A 26 20.33 3.09 -3.34
C THR A 26 21.11 1.78 -3.18
N THR A 27 22.42 1.84 -2.96
CA THR A 27 23.26 0.66 -2.73
C THR A 27 23.20 0.16 -1.30
N LYS A 28 22.87 1.02 -0.32
CA LYS A 28 22.88 0.69 1.11
C LYS A 28 21.51 0.66 1.74
N TYR A 29 20.59 1.51 1.30
CA TYR A 29 19.22 1.54 1.78
C TYR A 29 18.27 2.09 0.71
N ILE A 30 16.98 1.76 0.85
CA ILE A 30 15.89 2.35 0.08
C ILE A 30 14.86 2.85 1.09
N LEU A 31 14.52 4.13 1.02
CA LEU A 31 13.44 4.74 1.79
C LEU A 31 12.26 4.99 0.86
N GLN A 32 11.08 4.52 1.23
CA GLN A 32 9.84 4.77 0.49
C GLN A 32 8.72 5.15 1.46
N ASN A 33 7.84 6.03 1.01
CA ASN A 33 6.64 6.41 1.72
C ASN A 33 5.40 5.86 1.00
N ASP A 34 4.31 5.72 1.74
CA ASP A 34 3.00 5.27 1.23
C ASP A 34 2.57 5.98 -0.04
N VAL A 35 2.70 7.31 -0.07
CA VAL A 35 2.25 8.15 -1.22
C VAL A 35 2.99 7.85 -2.52
N GLU A 36 4.19 7.29 -2.43
CA GLU A 36 5.02 6.97 -3.60
C GLU A 36 4.62 5.63 -4.24
N VAL A 37 4.00 4.74 -3.46
CA VAL A 37 3.74 3.36 -3.87
C VAL A 37 2.26 2.99 -3.83
N ALA A 38 1.39 3.90 -3.38
CA ALA A 38 -0.05 3.67 -3.32
C ALA A 38 -0.66 3.47 -4.71
N LYS A 39 -1.47 2.44 -4.86
CA LYS A 39 -2.21 2.15 -6.10
C LYS A 39 -3.60 1.63 -5.77
N THR A 40 -4.63 2.28 -6.31
CA THR A 40 -5.99 1.75 -6.28
C THR A 40 -6.11 0.59 -7.26
N GLU A 41 -6.60 -0.53 -6.79
CA GLU A 41 -6.77 -1.76 -7.57
C GLU A 41 -7.90 -2.61 -6.99
N PRO A 42 -8.51 -3.51 -7.77
CA PRO A 42 -9.49 -4.45 -7.22
C PRO A 42 -8.83 -5.41 -6.23
N GLY A 43 -9.65 -6.03 -5.39
CA GLY A 43 -9.19 -7.07 -4.47
C GLY A 43 -8.49 -8.21 -5.21
N THR A 44 -7.34 -8.63 -4.69
CA THR A 44 -6.54 -9.70 -5.30
C THR A 44 -7.24 -11.05 -5.21
N HIS A 45 -6.81 -12.01 -6.03
CA HIS A 45 -7.38 -13.37 -6.08
C HIS A 45 -8.89 -13.38 -6.29
N ASN A 46 -9.38 -12.51 -7.19
CA ASN A 46 -10.81 -12.33 -7.48
C ASN A 46 -11.64 -11.86 -6.26
N GLY A 47 -11.02 -11.18 -5.31
CA GLY A 47 -11.69 -10.69 -4.11
C GLY A 47 -12.68 -9.55 -4.37
N GLY A 48 -12.58 -8.90 -5.53
CA GLY A 48 -13.49 -7.82 -5.92
C GLY A 48 -13.38 -6.57 -5.07
N GLY A 49 -14.29 -5.62 -5.31
CA GLY A 49 -14.33 -4.34 -4.61
C GLY A 49 -13.09 -3.45 -4.86
N GLU A 50 -12.97 -2.38 -4.09
CA GLU A 50 -11.84 -1.45 -4.18
C GLU A 50 -10.85 -1.68 -3.04
N THR A 51 -9.56 -1.75 -3.38
CA THR A 51 -8.46 -1.80 -2.41
C THR A 51 -7.40 -0.78 -2.77
N ILE A 52 -6.56 -0.41 -1.80
CA ILE A 52 -5.35 0.37 -2.06
C ILE A 52 -4.16 -0.51 -1.68
N GLY A 53 -3.37 -0.88 -2.69
CA GLY A 53 -2.14 -1.65 -2.53
C GLY A 53 -0.92 -0.74 -2.41
N PHE A 54 0.01 -1.12 -1.53
CA PHE A 54 1.29 -0.45 -1.31
C PHE A 54 2.38 -1.50 -1.44
N ASN A 55 3.00 -1.57 -2.62
CA ASN A 55 4.04 -2.56 -2.91
C ASN A 55 5.42 -1.94 -2.67
N PHE A 56 5.89 -2.00 -1.42
CA PHE A 56 7.18 -1.46 -1.05
C PHE A 56 8.32 -2.25 -1.70
N PHE A 57 9.35 -1.53 -2.12
CA PHE A 57 10.60 -2.08 -2.65
C PHE A 57 10.42 -2.97 -3.88
N ALA A 58 9.32 -2.80 -4.64
CA ALA A 58 9.02 -3.63 -5.81
C ALA A 58 10.12 -3.59 -6.89
N GLN A 59 10.91 -2.51 -6.94
CA GLN A 59 12.01 -2.30 -7.89
C GLN A 59 13.38 -2.69 -7.32
N ALA A 60 13.45 -3.13 -6.04
CA ALA A 60 14.71 -3.52 -5.44
C ALA A 60 15.23 -4.82 -6.09
N LYS A 61 16.42 -4.75 -6.68
CA LYS A 61 17.03 -5.91 -7.33
C LYS A 61 17.40 -6.97 -6.28
N ASN A 62 17.18 -8.24 -6.60
CA ASN A 62 17.53 -9.38 -5.77
C ASN A 62 16.85 -9.45 -4.39
N LEU A 63 15.86 -8.59 -4.11
CA LEU A 63 15.04 -8.72 -2.91
C LEU A 63 14.02 -9.85 -3.12
N LYS A 64 14.14 -10.91 -2.33
CA LYS A 64 13.20 -12.04 -2.37
C LYS A 64 11.96 -11.78 -1.51
N THR A 65 12.09 -11.01 -0.44
CA THR A 65 10.99 -10.69 0.46
C THR A 65 10.01 -9.74 -0.22
N ILE A 66 8.75 -10.12 -0.24
CA ILE A 66 7.62 -9.24 -0.55
C ILE A 66 7.17 -8.59 0.74
N PHE A 67 7.06 -7.26 0.72
CA PHE A 67 6.57 -6.47 1.82
C PHE A 67 5.50 -5.50 1.29
N ARG A 68 4.27 -5.68 1.73
CA ARG A 68 3.11 -4.92 1.23
C ARG A 68 2.25 -4.44 2.38
N LYS A 69 1.67 -3.27 2.21
CA LYS A 69 0.49 -2.85 2.97
C LYS A 69 -0.72 -2.88 2.04
N ARG A 70 -1.88 -3.20 2.56
CA ARG A 70 -3.14 -3.15 1.82
C ARG A 70 -4.24 -2.58 2.68
N ILE A 71 -5.01 -1.66 2.10
CA ILE A 71 -6.27 -1.18 2.64
C ILE A 71 -7.37 -1.90 1.88
N LEU A 72 -8.16 -2.68 2.58
CA LEU A 72 -9.38 -3.30 2.07
C LEU A 72 -10.55 -2.39 2.43
N LYS A 73 -11.22 -1.86 1.40
CA LYS A 73 -12.43 -1.04 1.58
C LYS A 73 -13.64 -1.93 1.86
N PRO A 74 -14.70 -1.43 2.52
CA PRO A 74 -15.94 -2.19 2.70
C PRO A 74 -16.42 -2.79 1.37
N GLY A 75 -16.75 -4.09 1.39
CA GLY A 75 -17.16 -4.83 0.19
C GLY A 75 -16.02 -5.32 -0.71
N SER A 76 -14.78 -5.10 -0.32
CA SER A 76 -13.63 -5.71 -0.99
C SER A 76 -13.06 -6.87 -0.19
N SER A 77 -12.17 -7.66 -0.81
CA SER A 77 -11.47 -8.73 -0.11
C SER A 77 -10.15 -9.11 -0.81
N ILE A 78 -9.30 -9.84 -0.12
CA ILE A 78 -8.38 -10.78 -0.75
C ILE A 78 -9.15 -12.09 -0.88
N GLY A 79 -9.42 -12.51 -2.12
CA GLY A 79 -10.24 -13.69 -2.41
C GLY A 79 -9.60 -14.97 -1.89
N TYR A 80 -10.45 -15.99 -1.68
CA TYR A 80 -10.02 -17.28 -1.16
C TYR A 80 -9.13 -18.02 -2.16
N HIS A 81 -7.88 -18.31 -1.77
CA HIS A 81 -6.88 -18.92 -2.65
C HIS A 81 -5.94 -19.85 -1.90
N LEU A 82 -5.27 -20.74 -2.64
CA LEU A 82 -4.24 -21.64 -2.11
C LEU A 82 -2.93 -20.87 -1.96
N GLN A 83 -2.33 -20.94 -0.77
CA GLN A 83 -1.03 -20.36 -0.46
C GLN A 83 0.10 -21.36 -0.73
N LYS A 84 1.15 -20.89 -1.40
CA LYS A 84 2.30 -21.71 -1.82
C LYS A 84 3.55 -21.48 -0.99
N GLU A 85 3.65 -20.34 -0.32
CA GLU A 85 4.75 -19.89 0.53
C GLU A 85 4.24 -19.67 1.97
N ASP A 86 5.17 -19.52 2.93
CA ASP A 86 4.82 -18.93 4.22
C ASP A 86 4.45 -17.46 4.02
N GLU A 87 3.25 -17.08 4.44
CA GLU A 87 2.76 -15.71 4.33
C GLU A 87 2.25 -15.21 5.68
N ILE A 88 2.70 -14.03 6.05
CA ILE A 88 2.31 -13.37 7.29
C ILE A 88 1.39 -12.21 6.96
N TYR A 89 0.23 -12.16 7.62
CA TYR A 89 -0.61 -10.97 7.72
C TYR A 89 -0.49 -10.39 9.13
N TYR A 90 -0.41 -9.07 9.22
CA TYR A 90 -0.53 -8.35 10.47
C TYR A 90 -1.59 -7.26 10.32
N VAL A 91 -2.57 -7.24 11.20
CA VAL A 91 -3.65 -6.25 11.18
C VAL A 91 -3.16 -4.95 11.82
N ILE A 92 -2.96 -3.92 10.98
CA ILE A 92 -2.53 -2.59 11.43
C ILE A 92 -3.70 -1.84 12.07
N SER A 93 -4.89 -1.90 11.44
CA SER A 93 -6.12 -1.28 11.98
C SER A 93 -7.36 -1.89 11.35
N GLY A 94 -8.51 -1.65 12.00
CA GLY A 94 -9.79 -2.19 11.58
C GLY A 94 -10.04 -3.60 12.09
N ASN A 95 -11.20 -4.14 11.69
CA ASN A 95 -11.65 -5.48 12.00
C ASN A 95 -12.11 -6.17 10.72
N GLY A 96 -12.08 -7.48 10.70
CA GLY A 96 -12.50 -8.25 9.53
C GLY A 96 -12.70 -9.73 9.82
N LYS A 97 -12.91 -10.49 8.76
CA LYS A 97 -13.07 -11.94 8.81
C LYS A 97 -12.00 -12.60 7.96
N MET A 98 -11.32 -13.54 8.55
CA MET A 98 -10.39 -14.44 7.88
C MET A 98 -11.08 -15.77 7.63
N LYS A 99 -11.03 -16.25 6.38
CA LYS A 99 -11.36 -17.62 6.03
C LYS A 99 -10.07 -18.41 5.85
N MET A 100 -9.89 -19.48 6.60
CA MET A 100 -8.70 -20.31 6.58
C MET A 100 -9.10 -21.79 6.57
N ASN A 101 -8.73 -22.53 5.53
CA ASN A 101 -9.02 -23.96 5.38
C ASN A 101 -10.50 -24.30 5.66
N GLY A 102 -11.41 -23.49 5.11
CA GLY A 102 -12.84 -23.62 5.27
C GLY A 102 -13.45 -23.10 6.57
N LYS A 103 -12.63 -22.73 7.56
CA LYS A 103 -13.09 -22.09 8.81
C LYS A 103 -13.06 -20.58 8.69
N VAL A 104 -14.00 -19.90 9.34
CA VAL A 104 -14.06 -18.43 9.42
C VAL A 104 -13.88 -18.00 10.85
N PHE A 105 -13.05 -16.97 11.06
CA PHE A 105 -12.85 -16.35 12.37
C PHE A 105 -12.61 -14.83 12.20
N SER A 106 -12.93 -14.09 13.26
CA SER A 106 -12.71 -12.64 13.27
C SER A 106 -11.24 -12.32 13.50
N VAL A 107 -10.80 -11.22 12.87
CA VAL A 107 -9.48 -10.62 13.08
C VAL A 107 -9.65 -9.15 13.42
N LYS A 108 -8.71 -8.62 14.22
CA LYS A 108 -8.72 -7.24 14.69
C LYS A 108 -7.31 -6.66 14.78
N GLN A 109 -7.22 -5.39 14.99
CA GLN A 109 -5.93 -4.70 15.19
C GLN A 109 -5.04 -5.44 16.18
N GLY A 110 -3.77 -5.65 15.78
CA GLY A 110 -2.75 -6.34 16.56
C GLY A 110 -2.65 -7.84 16.29
N ASP A 111 -3.61 -8.45 15.59
CA ASP A 111 -3.54 -9.87 15.25
C ASP A 111 -2.49 -10.11 14.16
N ALA A 112 -1.71 -11.18 14.35
CA ALA A 112 -0.78 -11.71 13.36
C ALA A 112 -1.22 -13.12 12.93
N ILE A 113 -1.27 -13.36 11.62
CA ILE A 113 -1.68 -14.63 11.03
C ILE A 113 -0.56 -15.17 10.16
N LEU A 114 -0.11 -16.38 10.42
CA LEU A 114 0.82 -17.11 9.55
C LEU A 114 0.04 -18.15 8.76
N THR A 115 0.00 -18.00 7.44
CA THR A 115 -0.51 -19.01 6.51
C THR A 115 0.66 -19.84 6.00
N ARG A 116 0.56 -21.17 6.17
CA ARG A 116 1.58 -22.12 5.74
C ARG A 116 1.28 -22.64 4.33
N PRO A 117 2.30 -23.07 3.58
CA PRO A 117 2.12 -23.73 2.29
C PRO A 117 1.09 -24.87 2.34
N GLY A 118 0.22 -24.92 1.36
CA GLY A 118 -0.87 -25.91 1.29
C GLY A 118 -2.16 -25.49 1.99
N SER A 119 -2.16 -24.39 2.74
CA SER A 119 -3.38 -23.80 3.30
C SER A 119 -4.05 -22.88 2.27
N SER A 120 -5.38 -22.80 2.35
CA SER A 120 -6.15 -21.82 1.57
C SER A 120 -6.74 -20.77 2.48
N HIS A 121 -6.65 -19.52 2.06
CA HIS A 121 -7.13 -18.40 2.86
C HIS A 121 -7.72 -17.25 2.02
N GLY A 122 -8.45 -16.37 2.69
CA GLY A 122 -8.95 -15.09 2.18
C GLY A 122 -9.35 -14.22 3.36
N ILE A 123 -9.39 -12.90 3.16
CA ILE A 123 -9.69 -11.94 4.21
C ILE A 123 -10.54 -10.80 3.66
N GLU A 124 -11.52 -10.36 4.46
CA GLU A 124 -12.42 -9.26 4.14
C GLU A 124 -12.60 -8.34 5.34
N PRO A 125 -12.83 -7.04 5.14
CA PRO A 125 -13.19 -6.12 6.22
C PRO A 125 -14.60 -6.39 6.74
N ASP A 126 -14.85 -6.05 8.00
CA ASP A 126 -16.22 -5.93 8.50
C ASP A 126 -16.95 -4.76 7.82
N ALA A 127 -18.27 -4.83 7.79
CA ALA A 127 -19.10 -3.81 7.17
C ALA A 127 -18.82 -2.41 7.74
N GLY A 128 -18.67 -1.42 6.85
CA GLY A 128 -18.57 0.00 7.21
C GLY A 128 -17.17 0.49 7.62
N ASN A 129 -16.17 -0.37 7.71
CA ASN A 129 -14.81 0.01 8.10
C ASN A 129 -13.76 -0.53 7.13
N ASP A 130 -12.67 0.22 6.98
CA ASP A 130 -11.48 -0.26 6.29
C ASP A 130 -10.75 -1.28 7.16
N LEU A 131 -10.19 -2.31 6.53
CA LEU A 131 -9.23 -3.21 7.17
C LEU A 131 -7.84 -2.95 6.57
N ILE A 132 -6.89 -2.55 7.40
CA ILE A 132 -5.51 -2.27 6.97
C ILE A 132 -4.61 -3.38 7.45
N ILE A 133 -3.94 -4.04 6.51
CA ILE A 133 -3.05 -5.16 6.80
C ILE A 133 -1.68 -4.96 6.20
N LEU A 134 -0.67 -5.47 6.88
CA LEU A 134 0.66 -5.71 6.37
C LEU A 134 0.76 -7.14 5.89
N ILE A 135 1.42 -7.37 4.76
CA ILE A 135 1.60 -8.68 4.13
C ILE A 135 3.09 -8.87 3.88
N ALA A 136 3.63 -9.99 4.35
CA ALA A 136 5.02 -10.36 4.12
C ALA A 136 5.14 -11.82 3.73
N TYR A 137 5.89 -12.10 2.67
CA TYR A 137 6.23 -13.46 2.24
C TYR A 137 7.51 -13.46 1.40
N GLU A 138 8.11 -14.62 1.18
CA GLU A 138 9.28 -14.79 0.34
C GLU A 138 8.91 -15.38 -1.02
N LYS A 139 9.37 -14.74 -2.10
CA LYS A 139 9.26 -15.30 -3.46
C LYS A 139 10.16 -16.53 -3.59
N LYS A 140 9.64 -17.60 -4.13
CA LYS A 140 10.44 -18.73 -4.60
C LYS A 140 11.15 -18.45 -5.92
#